data_7ea09b0d945b93d0b73037ba2769dde6
#
_entry.id   7ea09b0d945b93d0b73037ba2769dde6
#
_cell.length_a   1.000
_cell.length_b   1.000
_cell.length_c   1.000
_cell.angle_alpha   90.00
_cell.angle_beta   90.00
_cell.angle_gamma   90.00
#
_symmetry.space_group_name_H-M   'P 1'
#
loop_
_entity.id
_entity.type
_entity.pdbx_description
1 polymer ?
#
loop_
_entity_poly.entity_id
_entity_poly.type
_entity_poly.pdbx_seq_one_letter_code
_entity_poly.pdbx_strand_id
1 'polypeptide(L)'
;DYIILHAGTAKGRASCRLLNYETIDEYVDGMASLINAVSKLKNVHLIIRYRTIDGLDHNKLKEILPKSDSYSIATDGIFSDYLLISDLLVSFSSTTMEEALQNNIPVLLFNKYNRYQHIRGTELSLRGAGFTPSALYNVNYEDDLLFALKWIISNHLSKKIDLGKLFSKYKYTDSEIIN
;
A
#
# COMPACT_ATOMS: atom_id res chain seq x y z
N ASP A 1 -6.24 2.89 -17.23
CA ASP A 1 -6.75 2.58 -15.90
C ASP A 1 -5.58 2.16 -15.02
N TYR A 2 -5.60 2.53 -13.74
CA TYR A 2 -4.55 2.17 -12.78
C TYR A 2 -5.09 1.17 -11.77
N ILE A 3 -4.27 0.19 -11.39
CA ILE A 3 -4.59 -0.80 -10.37
C ILE A 3 -3.73 -0.53 -9.13
N ILE A 4 -4.40 -0.26 -8.02
CA ILE A 4 -3.78 -0.16 -6.71
C ILE A 4 -3.99 -1.48 -5.98
N LEU A 5 -2.92 -2.11 -5.51
CA LEU A 5 -2.99 -3.29 -4.66
C LEU A 5 -2.79 -2.89 -3.21
N HIS A 6 -3.73 -3.24 -2.34
CA HIS A 6 -3.48 -3.23 -0.90
C HIS A 6 -3.13 -4.65 -0.45
N ALA A 7 -2.03 -4.78 0.27
CA ALA A 7 -1.64 -6.04 0.88
C ALA A 7 -1.27 -5.85 2.36
N GLY A 8 -1.84 -6.68 3.18
CA GLY A 8 -1.62 -6.68 4.62
C GLY A 8 -2.86 -7.14 5.37
N THR A 9 -2.66 -7.50 6.62
CA THR A 9 -3.70 -7.86 7.58
C THR A 9 -3.45 -7.08 8.86
N ALA A 10 -4.47 -6.94 9.71
CA ALA A 10 -4.30 -6.36 11.03
C ALA A 10 -3.16 -7.04 11.78
N LYS A 11 -2.28 -6.25 12.39
CA LYS A 11 -1.10 -6.71 13.12
C LYS A 11 -1.45 -7.04 14.57
N GLY A 12 -2.19 -8.13 14.78
CA GLY A 12 -2.60 -8.58 16.09
C GLY A 12 -1.44 -9.04 16.98
N ARG A 13 -1.75 -9.42 18.21
CA ARG A 13 -0.80 -9.83 19.26
C ARG A 13 0.11 -10.99 18.86
N ALA A 14 -0.32 -11.84 17.92
CA ALA A 14 0.48 -12.94 17.41
C ALA A 14 1.62 -12.49 16.46
N SER A 15 1.58 -11.27 15.94
CA SER A 15 2.73 -10.73 15.25
C SER A 15 3.74 -10.27 16.30
N CYS A 16 4.93 -10.85 16.34
CA CYS A 16 6.01 -10.51 17.30
C CYS A 16 6.54 -9.05 17.17
N ARG A 17 5.80 -8.18 16.50
CA ARG A 17 6.17 -6.79 16.23
C ARG A 17 5.36 -5.84 17.12
N LEU A 18 5.73 -5.76 18.40
CA LEU A 18 5.05 -4.92 19.41
C LEU A 18 4.86 -3.46 19.00
N LEU A 19 5.79 -2.91 18.21
CA LEU A 19 5.73 -1.52 17.76
C LEU A 19 4.77 -1.27 16.59
N ASN A 20 4.29 -2.33 15.96
CA ASN A 20 3.40 -2.27 14.78
C ASN A 20 2.05 -2.92 15.08
N TYR A 21 1.65 -2.95 16.35
CA TYR A 21 0.35 -3.49 16.73
C TYR A 21 -0.77 -2.64 16.12
N GLU A 22 -1.75 -3.32 15.55
CA GLU A 22 -2.93 -2.73 14.94
C GLU A 22 -4.14 -3.54 15.33
N THR A 23 -5.15 -2.87 15.88
CA THR A 23 -6.43 -3.51 16.16
C THR A 23 -7.21 -3.80 14.88
N ILE A 24 -8.20 -4.67 14.96
CA ILE A 24 -9.12 -4.93 13.83
C ILE A 24 -9.84 -3.64 13.43
N ASP A 25 -10.30 -2.85 14.39
CA ASP A 25 -11.02 -1.59 14.13
C ASP A 25 -10.13 -0.58 13.42
N GLU A 26 -8.88 -0.42 13.83
CA GLU A 26 -7.92 0.46 13.19
C GLU A 26 -7.58 0.00 11.76
N TYR A 27 -7.48 -1.32 11.55
CA TYR A 27 -7.28 -1.88 10.22
C TYR A 27 -8.47 -1.58 9.30
N VAL A 28 -9.70 -1.84 9.78
CA VAL A 28 -10.93 -1.58 9.02
C VAL A 28 -11.08 -0.08 8.72
N ASP A 29 -10.80 0.77 9.69
CA ASP A 29 -10.84 2.22 9.52
C ASP A 29 -9.80 2.72 8.51
N GLY A 30 -8.59 2.18 8.53
CA GLY A 30 -7.56 2.45 7.51
C GLY A 30 -8.00 2.02 6.11
N MET A 31 -8.64 0.83 6.00
CA MET A 31 -9.21 0.36 4.73
C MET A 31 -10.35 1.25 4.23
N ALA A 32 -11.24 1.66 5.11
CA ALA A 32 -12.33 2.56 4.76
C ALA A 32 -11.80 3.91 4.22
N SER A 33 -10.77 4.46 4.86
CA SER A 33 -10.10 5.68 4.38
C SER A 33 -9.50 5.49 2.99
N LEU A 34 -8.85 4.36 2.74
CA LEU A 34 -8.27 4.05 1.43
C LEU A 34 -9.34 3.90 0.35
N ILE A 35 -10.43 3.16 0.63
CA ILE A 35 -11.56 3.00 -0.29
C ILE A 35 -12.19 4.36 -0.61
N ASN A 36 -12.43 5.19 0.42
CA ASN A 36 -13.00 6.52 0.26
C ASN A 36 -12.09 7.47 -0.56
N ALA A 37 -10.77 7.32 -0.45
CA ALA A 37 -9.84 8.09 -1.28
C ALA A 37 -9.85 7.61 -2.73
N VAL A 38 -9.81 6.29 -2.96
CA VAL A 38 -9.81 5.69 -4.30
C VAL A 38 -11.12 5.95 -5.03
N SER A 39 -12.27 5.91 -4.36
CA SER A 39 -13.59 6.18 -4.97
C SER A 39 -13.73 7.59 -5.55
N LYS A 40 -12.87 8.54 -5.15
CA LYS A 40 -12.79 9.91 -5.69
C LYS A 40 -11.83 10.04 -6.89
N LEU A 41 -11.20 8.94 -7.31
CA LEU A 41 -10.28 8.90 -8.45
C LEU A 41 -11.00 8.31 -9.67
N LYS A 42 -10.67 8.84 -10.84
CA LYS A 42 -11.17 8.28 -12.10
C LYS A 42 -10.19 7.25 -12.62
N ASN A 43 -10.69 6.17 -13.21
CA ASN A 43 -9.89 5.14 -13.85
C ASN A 43 -8.88 4.46 -12.88
N VAL A 44 -9.28 4.29 -11.64
CA VAL A 44 -8.49 3.62 -10.60
C VAL A 44 -9.34 2.54 -9.95
N HIS A 45 -8.78 1.34 -9.83
CA HIS A 45 -9.39 0.23 -9.10
C HIS A 45 -8.48 -0.25 -7.99
N LEU A 46 -9.04 -0.47 -6.79
CA LEU A 46 -8.33 -0.99 -5.63
C LEU A 46 -8.59 -2.50 -5.50
N ILE A 47 -7.54 -3.29 -5.49
CA ILE A 47 -7.60 -4.70 -5.11
C ILE A 47 -7.12 -4.84 -3.67
N ILE A 48 -7.99 -5.29 -2.78
CA ILE A 48 -7.64 -5.60 -1.39
C ILE A 48 -7.30 -7.09 -1.31
N ARG A 49 -6.00 -7.41 -1.30
CA ARG A 49 -5.55 -8.79 -1.07
C ARG A 49 -5.61 -9.08 0.41
N TYR A 50 -6.68 -9.76 0.82
CA TYR A 50 -6.99 -10.01 2.21
C TYR A 50 -6.71 -11.46 2.61
N ARG A 51 -5.98 -11.64 3.69
CA ARG A 51 -5.83 -12.93 4.36
C ARG A 51 -6.69 -12.94 5.62
N THR A 52 -7.62 -13.88 5.68
CA THR A 52 -8.52 -14.06 6.83
C THR A 52 -7.74 -14.18 8.14
N ILE A 53 -8.21 -13.48 9.15
CA ILE A 53 -7.71 -13.51 10.53
C ILE A 53 -8.85 -13.83 11.50
N ASP A 54 -8.50 -14.28 12.70
CA ASP A 54 -9.47 -14.54 13.75
C ASP A 54 -10.28 -13.27 14.07
N GLY A 55 -11.60 -13.43 14.12
CA GLY A 55 -12.55 -12.35 14.42
C GLY A 55 -12.94 -11.49 13.22
N LEU A 56 -12.21 -11.59 12.07
CA LEU A 56 -12.54 -10.86 10.85
C LEU A 56 -12.36 -11.79 9.64
N ASP A 57 -13.41 -12.47 9.24
CA ASP A 57 -13.46 -13.23 8.01
C ASP A 57 -13.80 -12.33 6.80
N HIS A 58 -13.77 -12.91 5.59
CA HIS A 58 -14.04 -12.20 4.35
C HIS A 58 -15.44 -11.58 4.31
N ASN A 59 -16.46 -12.29 4.79
CA ASN A 59 -17.85 -11.82 4.73
C ASN A 59 -18.03 -10.62 5.66
N LYS A 60 -17.56 -10.74 6.90
CA LYS A 60 -17.57 -9.64 7.87
C LYS A 60 -16.81 -8.41 7.33
N LEU A 61 -15.61 -8.61 6.77
CA LEU A 61 -14.87 -7.51 6.18
C LEU A 61 -15.68 -6.80 5.08
N LYS A 62 -16.32 -7.56 4.18
CA LYS A 62 -17.16 -7.00 3.12
C LYS A 62 -18.41 -6.28 3.63
N GLU A 63 -18.98 -6.72 4.75
CA GLU A 63 -20.13 -6.07 5.38
C GLU A 63 -19.77 -4.73 6.03
N ILE A 64 -18.58 -4.63 6.63
CA ILE A 64 -18.16 -3.47 7.40
C ILE A 64 -17.58 -2.37 6.49
N LEU A 65 -16.89 -2.75 5.42
CA LEU A 65 -16.27 -1.79 4.51
C LEU A 65 -17.29 -0.96 3.73
N PRO A 66 -16.94 0.29 3.36
CA PRO A 66 -17.79 1.14 2.54
C PRO A 66 -18.21 0.44 1.23
N LYS A 67 -19.49 0.53 0.86
CA LYS A 67 -19.97 0.00 -0.41
C LYS A 67 -19.51 0.91 -1.56
N SER A 68 -18.73 0.37 -2.47
CA SER A 68 -18.20 1.07 -3.65
C SER A 68 -17.82 0.07 -4.74
N ASP A 69 -17.97 0.47 -5.98
CA ASP A 69 -17.51 -0.29 -7.15
C ASP A 69 -16.02 -0.05 -7.46
N SER A 70 -15.37 0.85 -6.70
CA SER A 70 -13.97 1.20 -6.90
C SER A 70 -12.98 0.18 -6.35
N TYR A 71 -13.44 -0.88 -5.69
CA TYR A 71 -12.58 -1.92 -5.14
C TYR A 71 -13.15 -3.33 -5.25
N SER A 72 -12.26 -4.30 -5.13
CA SER A 72 -12.58 -5.72 -4.96
C SER A 72 -11.73 -6.34 -3.86
N ILE A 73 -12.25 -7.40 -3.22
CA ILE A 73 -11.51 -8.16 -2.21
C ILE A 73 -11.10 -9.49 -2.81
N ALA A 74 -9.81 -9.78 -2.81
CA ALA A 74 -9.23 -11.04 -3.25
C ALA A 74 -8.75 -11.86 -2.06
N THR A 75 -9.26 -13.08 -1.92
CA THR A 75 -8.95 -14.01 -0.81
C THR A 75 -8.13 -15.21 -1.26
N ASP A 76 -8.15 -15.51 -2.54
CA ASP A 76 -7.49 -16.64 -3.21
C ASP A 76 -6.39 -16.17 -4.16
N GLY A 77 -5.75 -17.11 -4.83
CA GLY A 77 -4.66 -16.84 -5.76
C GLY A 77 -3.33 -16.53 -5.08
N ILE A 78 -2.29 -16.35 -5.88
CA ILE A 78 -0.92 -16.07 -5.44
C ILE A 78 -0.71 -14.55 -5.41
N PHE A 79 -0.05 -14.04 -4.38
CA PHE A 79 0.18 -12.60 -4.22
C PHE A 79 0.95 -11.99 -5.40
N SER A 80 1.94 -12.69 -5.92
CA SER A 80 2.73 -12.23 -7.08
C SER A 80 1.88 -11.95 -8.32
N ASP A 81 0.80 -12.72 -8.54
CA ASP A 81 -0.06 -12.52 -9.71
C ASP A 81 -0.82 -11.18 -9.62
N TYR A 82 -1.29 -10.83 -8.42
CA TYR A 82 -1.90 -9.52 -8.17
C TYR A 82 -0.87 -8.39 -8.26
N LEU A 83 0.35 -8.65 -7.79
CA LEU A 83 1.42 -7.66 -7.83
C LEU A 83 1.80 -7.31 -9.28
N LEU A 84 1.92 -8.33 -10.16
CA LEU A 84 2.30 -8.14 -11.56
C LEU A 84 1.31 -7.28 -12.37
N ILE A 85 0.04 -7.25 -11.98
CA ILE A 85 -0.97 -6.43 -12.65
C ILE A 85 -1.18 -5.06 -12.00
N SER A 86 -0.42 -4.75 -10.95
CA SER A 86 -0.62 -3.55 -10.13
C SER A 86 0.38 -2.47 -10.49
N ASP A 87 -0.07 -1.22 -10.45
CA ASP A 87 0.75 -0.03 -10.69
C ASP A 87 1.31 0.56 -9.40
N LEU A 88 0.67 0.29 -8.25
CA LEU A 88 1.04 0.80 -6.93
C LEU A 88 0.66 -0.21 -5.85
N LEU A 89 1.58 -0.48 -4.93
CA LEU A 89 1.25 -1.20 -3.69
C LEU A 89 0.99 -0.20 -2.56
N VAL A 90 -0.14 -0.34 -1.87
CA VAL A 90 -0.42 0.34 -0.61
C VAL A 90 -0.30 -0.65 0.52
N SER A 91 0.49 -0.32 1.53
CA SER A 91 0.69 -1.16 2.71
C SER A 91 1.01 -0.30 3.93
N PHE A 92 0.79 -0.85 5.12
CA PHE A 92 1.28 -0.20 6.35
C PHE A 92 2.65 -0.73 6.76
N SER A 93 2.78 -2.03 6.94
CA SER A 93 4.02 -2.70 7.35
C SER A 93 3.93 -4.18 6.99
N SER A 94 4.49 -4.56 5.86
CA SER A 94 4.45 -5.94 5.37
C SER A 94 5.70 -6.25 4.56
N THR A 95 6.15 -7.50 4.56
CA THR A 95 7.22 -7.99 3.68
C THR A 95 6.84 -7.91 2.19
N THR A 96 5.54 -7.78 1.88
CA THR A 96 5.06 -7.55 0.51
C THR A 96 5.61 -6.26 -0.12
N MET A 97 6.05 -5.29 0.70
CA MET A 97 6.71 -4.08 0.22
C MET A 97 8.05 -4.38 -0.47
N GLU A 98 8.83 -5.29 0.12
CA GLU A 98 10.12 -5.70 -0.44
C GLU A 98 9.90 -6.38 -1.79
N GLU A 99 8.91 -7.25 -1.88
CA GLU A 99 8.55 -7.92 -3.12
C GLU A 99 8.09 -6.93 -4.20
N ALA A 100 7.31 -5.91 -3.85
CA ALA A 100 6.90 -4.86 -4.77
C ALA A 100 8.10 -4.05 -5.28
N LEU A 101 9.00 -3.63 -4.39
CA LEU A 101 10.20 -2.87 -4.75
C LEU A 101 11.14 -3.69 -5.64
N GLN A 102 11.28 -5.00 -5.40
CA GLN A 102 12.04 -5.90 -6.27
C GLN A 102 11.46 -5.99 -7.69
N ASN A 103 10.14 -5.87 -7.82
CA ASN A 103 9.42 -5.91 -9.10
C ASN A 103 9.23 -4.50 -9.72
N ASN A 104 9.89 -3.46 -9.23
CA ASN A 104 9.79 -2.07 -9.67
C ASN A 104 8.38 -1.47 -9.52
N ILE A 105 7.62 -1.94 -8.57
CA ILE A 105 6.30 -1.40 -8.25
C ILE A 105 6.46 -0.43 -7.08
N PRO A 106 6.08 0.85 -7.24
CA PRO A 106 6.17 1.83 -6.17
C PRO A 106 5.27 1.44 -5.00
N VAL A 107 5.71 1.83 -3.81
CA VAL A 107 5.01 1.53 -2.57
C VAL A 107 4.58 2.81 -1.88
N LEU A 108 3.33 2.88 -1.46
CA LEU A 108 2.80 3.90 -0.57
C LEU A 108 2.56 3.30 0.82
N LEU A 109 3.28 3.78 1.82
CA LEU A 109 3.05 3.44 3.22
C LEU A 109 1.96 4.36 3.75
N PHE A 110 0.78 3.82 3.99
CA PHE A 110 -0.31 4.55 4.62
C PHE A 110 -0.34 4.23 6.11
N ASN A 111 0.07 5.19 6.93
CA ASN A 111 0.22 5.07 8.38
C ASN A 111 -0.71 6.04 9.12
N LYS A 112 -2.02 5.85 8.96
CA LYS A 112 -3.07 6.72 9.52
C LYS A 112 -2.87 7.07 11.00
N TYR A 113 -2.30 6.16 11.77
CA TYR A 113 -2.11 6.30 13.23
C TYR A 113 -0.68 6.66 13.63
N ASN A 114 0.15 7.07 12.67
CA ASN A 114 1.54 7.51 12.88
C ASN A 114 2.37 6.55 13.74
N ARG A 115 2.27 5.24 13.45
CA ARG A 115 3.03 4.21 14.14
C ARG A 115 4.46 4.14 13.63
N TYR A 116 5.30 3.44 14.37
CA TYR A 116 6.68 3.19 13.97
C TYR A 116 6.75 2.51 12.60
N GLN A 117 7.60 3.05 11.75
CA GLN A 117 7.94 2.50 10.44
C GLN A 117 9.44 2.19 10.40
N HIS A 118 9.79 0.95 10.07
CA HIS A 118 11.18 0.51 9.94
C HIS A 118 11.85 1.03 8.65
N ILE A 119 11.06 1.39 7.65
CA ILE A 119 11.51 2.01 6.40
C ILE A 119 10.79 3.34 6.24
N ARG A 120 11.54 4.36 5.83
CA ARG A 120 11.00 5.68 5.52
C ARG A 120 11.09 5.95 4.04
N GLY A 121 10.00 6.43 3.45
CA GLY A 121 9.91 6.90 2.07
C GLY A 121 9.85 8.41 1.98
N THR A 122 9.61 8.91 0.77
CA THR A 122 9.29 10.33 0.54
C THR A 122 7.90 10.63 1.11
N GLU A 123 7.83 11.50 2.09
CA GLU A 123 6.56 11.92 2.70
C GLU A 123 5.80 12.81 1.71
N LEU A 124 4.55 12.43 1.43
CA LEU A 124 3.61 13.20 0.62
C LEU A 124 2.54 13.80 1.54
N SER A 125 2.45 15.12 1.56
CA SER A 125 1.54 15.85 2.41
C SER A 125 1.01 17.10 1.70
N LEU A 126 -0.22 17.49 1.97
CA LEU A 126 -0.83 18.73 1.49
C LEU A 126 -0.06 19.98 1.89
N ARG A 127 0.70 19.90 2.98
CA ARG A 127 1.53 21.00 3.51
C ARG A 127 2.94 21.01 2.95
N GLY A 128 3.31 19.99 2.21
CA GLY A 128 4.64 19.85 1.60
C GLY A 128 4.71 20.46 0.21
N ALA A 129 5.93 20.62 -0.30
CA ALA A 129 6.21 21.09 -1.65
C ALA A 129 7.48 20.45 -2.21
N GLY A 130 7.65 20.53 -3.54
CA GLY A 130 8.88 20.08 -4.18
C GLY A 130 9.08 18.56 -4.20
N PHE A 131 8.00 17.78 -4.19
CA PHE A 131 8.06 16.33 -4.21
C PHE A 131 8.67 15.83 -5.52
N THR A 132 9.51 14.81 -5.39
CA THR A 132 10.12 14.09 -6.51
C THR A 132 9.67 12.64 -6.52
N PRO A 133 9.60 11.98 -7.70
CA PRO A 133 9.31 10.57 -7.79
C PRO A 133 10.29 9.72 -6.97
N SER A 134 9.74 8.73 -6.28
CA SER A 134 10.47 7.81 -5.42
C SER A 134 9.89 6.40 -5.58
N ALA A 135 10.67 5.38 -5.24
CA ALA A 135 10.16 4.01 -5.16
C ALA A 135 9.25 3.80 -3.94
N LEU A 136 9.45 4.61 -2.90
CA LEU A 136 8.75 4.46 -1.62
C LEU A 136 8.25 5.82 -1.14
N TYR A 137 6.95 5.90 -0.84
CA TYR A 137 6.26 7.08 -0.33
C TYR A 137 5.65 6.79 1.04
N ASN A 138 5.45 7.85 1.83
CA ASN A 138 4.73 7.79 3.10
C ASN A 138 3.56 8.76 3.12
N VAL A 139 2.47 8.36 3.76
CA VAL A 139 1.37 9.22 4.21
C VAL A 139 1.05 8.90 5.66
N ASN A 140 1.08 9.90 6.52
CA ASN A 140 0.87 9.75 7.96
C ASN A 140 -0.50 10.27 8.43
N TYR A 141 -1.24 10.95 7.56
CA TYR A 141 -2.56 11.50 7.88
C TYR A 141 -3.56 11.16 6.79
N GLU A 142 -4.79 10.88 7.20
CA GLU A 142 -5.88 10.53 6.28
C GLU A 142 -6.14 11.63 5.24
N ASP A 143 -6.10 12.90 5.67
CA ASP A 143 -6.34 14.05 4.79
C ASP A 143 -5.35 14.15 3.63
N ASP A 144 -4.14 13.65 3.82
CA ASP A 144 -3.09 13.66 2.80
C ASP A 144 -3.23 12.50 1.77
N LEU A 145 -4.03 11.47 2.09
CA LEU A 145 -4.07 10.23 1.30
C LEU A 145 -4.56 10.46 -0.13
N LEU A 146 -5.68 11.17 -0.30
CA LEU A 146 -6.20 11.48 -1.64
C LEU A 146 -5.22 12.32 -2.46
N PHE A 147 -4.58 13.29 -1.83
CA PHE A 147 -3.55 14.10 -2.46
C PHE A 147 -2.37 13.25 -2.92
N ALA A 148 -1.85 12.38 -2.05
CA ALA A 148 -0.73 11.51 -2.35
C ALA A 148 -1.04 10.56 -3.52
N LEU A 149 -2.20 9.92 -3.52
CA LEU A 149 -2.64 9.06 -4.62
C LEU A 149 -2.71 9.83 -5.95
N LYS A 150 -3.33 11.02 -5.96
CA LYS A 150 -3.39 11.88 -7.16
C LYS A 150 -1.98 12.27 -7.62
N TRP A 151 -1.12 12.64 -6.69
CA TRP A 151 0.23 13.07 -7.01
C TRP A 151 1.06 11.92 -7.62
N ILE A 152 1.01 10.71 -7.02
CA ILE A 152 1.71 9.51 -7.52
C ILE A 152 1.22 9.17 -8.93
N ILE A 153 -0.10 9.12 -9.14
CA ILE A 153 -0.67 8.83 -10.45
C ILE A 153 -0.18 9.84 -11.49
N SER A 154 -0.26 11.14 -11.19
CA SER A 154 0.04 12.20 -12.16
C SER A 154 1.54 12.43 -12.37
N ASN A 155 2.39 12.14 -11.41
CA ASN A 155 3.82 12.49 -11.45
C ASN A 155 4.76 11.30 -11.49
N HIS A 156 4.28 10.10 -11.14
CA HIS A 156 5.06 8.88 -11.18
C HIS A 156 4.49 7.92 -12.25
N LEU A 157 3.26 7.46 -12.09
CA LEU A 157 2.69 6.38 -12.92
C LEU A 157 2.41 6.84 -14.35
N SER A 158 1.89 8.06 -14.55
CA SER A 158 1.61 8.61 -15.89
C SER A 158 2.86 9.01 -16.65
N LYS A 159 3.95 9.29 -15.97
CA LYS A 159 5.24 9.65 -16.58
C LYS A 159 6.09 8.40 -16.66
N LYS A 160 6.56 8.05 -17.85
CA LYS A 160 7.54 6.96 -18.05
C LYS A 160 8.90 7.37 -17.48
N ILE A 161 8.99 7.39 -16.14
CA ILE A 161 10.24 7.68 -15.44
C ILE A 161 11.15 6.46 -15.55
N ASP A 162 12.46 6.67 -15.58
CA ASP A 162 13.43 5.57 -15.47
C ASP A 162 13.34 4.94 -14.07
N LEU A 163 12.45 4.00 -13.94
CA LEU A 163 12.18 3.28 -12.69
C LEU A 163 13.39 2.46 -12.25
N GLY A 164 14.21 1.99 -13.16
CA GLY A 164 15.40 1.18 -12.84
C GLY A 164 16.33 1.90 -11.87
N LYS A 165 16.56 3.21 -12.07
CA LYS A 165 17.40 4.02 -11.19
C LYS A 165 16.77 4.23 -9.82
N LEU A 166 15.44 4.44 -9.74
CA LEU A 166 14.73 4.64 -8.47
C LEU A 166 14.73 3.38 -7.60
N PHE A 167 14.65 2.22 -8.23
CA PHE A 167 14.53 0.94 -7.54
C PHE A 167 15.86 0.21 -7.34
N SER A 168 16.97 0.68 -7.93
CA SER A 168 18.28 0.00 -7.89
C SER A 168 18.75 -0.31 -6.46
N LYS A 169 18.51 0.58 -5.52
CA LYS A 169 18.91 0.41 -4.10
C LYS A 169 18.08 -0.65 -3.34
N TYR A 170 16.99 -1.15 -3.92
CA TYR A 170 16.14 -2.17 -3.31
C TYR A 170 16.33 -3.54 -3.95
N LYS A 171 17.14 -3.66 -5.01
CA LYS A 171 17.40 -4.94 -5.67
C LYS A 171 18.52 -5.67 -4.96
N TYR A 172 18.34 -6.96 -4.74
CA TYR A 172 19.44 -7.81 -4.29
C TYR A 172 20.51 -7.85 -5.38
N THR A 173 21.77 -7.71 -4.96
CA THR A 173 22.91 -7.96 -5.84
C THR A 173 23.27 -9.45 -5.76
N ASP A 174 23.78 -10.03 -6.85
CA ASP A 174 24.16 -11.44 -6.91
C ASP A 174 25.17 -11.84 -5.81
N SER A 175 25.90 -10.87 -5.25
CA SER A 175 26.82 -11.07 -4.12
C SER A 175 26.13 -11.25 -2.76
N GLU A 176 24.84 -10.88 -2.62
CA GLU A 176 24.09 -11.02 -1.37
C GLU A 176 23.29 -12.33 -1.29
N ILE A 177 23.18 -13.05 -2.42
CA ILE A 177 22.45 -14.33 -2.50
C ILE A 177 23.29 -15.51 -2.04
N ILE A 178 24.60 -15.35 -1.82
CA ILE A 178 25.58 -16.45 -1.59
C ILE A 178 26.06 -16.54 -0.11
N ASN A 179 25.46 -15.80 0.84
CA ASN A 179 25.83 -15.91 2.26
C ASN A 179 24.71 -16.45 3.13
#